data_6cf813be23c80c1bb525409166262a4c
#
_entry.id   6cf813be23c80c1bb525409166262a4c
#
_cell.length_a   1.000
_cell.length_b   1.000
_cell.length_c   1.000
_cell.angle_alpha   90.00
_cell.angle_beta   90.00
_cell.angle_gamma   90.00
#
_symmetry.space_group_name_H-M   'P 1'
#
loop_
_entity.id
_entity.type
_entity.pdbx_description
1 polymer ?
#
loop_
_entity_poly.entity_id
_entity_poly.type
_entity_poly.pdbx_seq_one_letter_code
_entity_poly.pdbx_strand_id
1 'polypeptide(L)'
;IEDEMLEIARNHREKQWNGVIAERASWPILYHFSHIRENILSWIPFTGEENVLEIGSGCGAVTGALCKKAKKVTCIELSRKRSQINAWRHRDCDNLKILMGNFQEIEKTLTEKYDYITLIGVFEYGEAYIQSETPYVDFLKIISRHLKPDGKIVLAIENRLGLKYWAGCTEDHFGTLFEGLEGY
;
A
#
# COMPACT_ATOMS: atom_id res chain seq x y z
N ILE A 1 14.94 8.64 7.95
CA ILE A 1 13.49 8.69 8.20
C ILE A 1 12.88 7.30 8.47
N GLU A 2 13.23 6.25 7.70
CA GLU A 2 12.69 4.90 7.95
C GLU A 2 13.16 4.32 9.30
N ASP A 3 14.37 4.63 9.78
CA ASP A 3 14.84 4.23 11.11
C ASP A 3 14.00 4.89 12.20
N GLU A 4 13.72 6.16 12.06
CA GLU A 4 12.85 6.92 12.97
C GLU A 4 11.42 6.34 12.98
N MET A 5 10.86 6.06 11.80
CA MET A 5 9.53 5.43 11.70
C MET A 5 9.51 4.04 12.36
N LEU A 6 10.59 3.27 12.23
CA LEU A 6 10.69 1.97 12.88
C LEU A 6 10.74 2.11 14.42
N GLU A 7 11.47 3.08 14.93
CA GLU A 7 11.51 3.40 16.37
C GLU A 7 10.13 3.83 16.88
N ILE A 8 9.45 4.72 16.15
CA ILE A 8 8.08 5.13 16.46
C ILE A 8 7.15 3.90 16.52
N ALA A 9 7.19 3.03 15.50
CA ALA A 9 6.34 1.85 15.43
C ALA A 9 6.59 0.86 16.57
N ARG A 10 7.83 0.74 17.05
CA ARG A 10 8.19 -0.09 18.21
C ARG A 10 7.68 0.47 19.53
N ASN A 11 7.82 1.77 19.73
CA ASN A 11 7.61 2.42 21.02
C ASN A 11 6.17 2.93 21.24
N HIS A 12 5.38 3.05 20.17
CA HIS A 12 4.04 3.60 20.24
C HIS A 12 2.98 2.63 19.72
N ARG A 13 1.74 2.86 20.12
CA ARG A 13 0.54 2.14 19.66
C ARG A 13 -0.35 3.07 18.85
N GLU A 14 -1.29 2.51 18.10
CA GLU A 14 -2.21 3.26 17.23
C GLU A 14 -2.84 4.47 17.91
N LYS A 15 -3.28 4.32 19.14
CA LYS A 15 -3.90 5.40 19.93
C LYS A 15 -2.99 6.63 20.16
N GLN A 16 -1.68 6.47 20.02
CA GLN A 16 -0.68 7.50 20.27
C GLN A 16 -0.23 8.23 19.00
N TRP A 17 -0.57 7.71 17.81
CA TRP A 17 -0.03 8.20 16.54
C TRP A 17 -0.34 9.66 16.27
N ASN A 18 -1.54 10.15 16.59
CA ASN A 18 -1.87 11.57 16.40
C ASN A 18 -0.95 12.48 17.22
N GLY A 19 -0.60 12.08 18.44
CA GLY A 19 0.36 12.81 19.28
C GLY A 19 1.75 12.81 18.68
N VAL A 20 2.23 11.65 18.21
CA VAL A 20 3.53 11.51 17.56
C VAL A 20 3.62 12.34 16.27
N ILE A 21 2.57 12.31 15.44
CA ILE A 21 2.48 13.10 14.21
C ILE A 21 2.58 14.60 14.53
N ALA A 22 1.84 15.06 15.53
CA ALA A 22 1.87 16.47 15.94
C ALA A 22 3.22 16.89 16.51
N GLU A 23 3.86 16.03 17.31
CA GLU A 23 5.18 16.28 17.89
C GLU A 23 6.29 16.35 16.83
N ARG A 24 6.30 15.40 15.90
CA ARG A 24 7.36 15.29 14.89
C ARG A 24 7.19 16.29 13.75
N ALA A 25 5.97 16.73 13.44
CA ALA A 25 5.64 17.69 12.39
C ALA A 25 6.36 17.40 11.05
N SER A 26 6.53 16.11 10.72
CA SER A 26 7.26 15.61 9.56
C SER A 26 6.30 15.02 8.53
N TRP A 27 6.44 15.44 7.27
CA TRP A 27 5.59 14.93 6.18
C TRP A 27 5.62 13.41 6.05
N PRO A 28 6.76 12.71 6.03
CA PRO A 28 6.78 11.25 5.94
C PRO A 28 6.06 10.57 7.11
N ILE A 29 6.18 11.11 8.33
CA ILE A 29 5.50 10.57 9.50
C ILE A 29 3.98 10.77 9.37
N LEU A 30 3.54 11.96 9.01
CA LEU A 30 2.13 12.24 8.73
C LEU A 30 1.60 11.31 7.63
N TYR A 31 2.32 11.21 6.51
CA TYR A 31 1.93 10.42 5.35
C TYR A 31 1.75 8.93 5.70
N HIS A 32 2.70 8.35 6.44
CA HIS A 32 2.66 6.92 6.74
C HIS A 32 1.81 6.55 7.95
N PHE A 33 1.69 7.42 8.96
CA PHE A 33 1.03 7.08 10.22
C PHE A 33 -0.38 7.66 10.38
N SER A 34 -0.81 8.56 9.50
CA SER A 34 -2.15 9.14 9.58
C SER A 34 -3.23 8.11 9.27
N HIS A 35 -4.21 8.02 10.15
CA HIS A 35 -5.42 7.19 9.96
C HIS A 35 -6.29 7.66 8.79
N ILE A 36 -6.13 8.89 8.31
CA ILE A 36 -6.91 9.45 7.18
C ILE A 36 -6.69 8.61 5.91
N ARG A 37 -5.53 8.01 5.75
CA ARG A 37 -5.25 7.12 4.61
C ARG A 37 -6.14 5.88 4.56
N GLU A 38 -6.67 5.44 5.70
CA GLU A 38 -7.59 4.31 5.77
C GLU A 38 -8.93 4.60 5.06
N ASN A 39 -9.27 5.88 4.86
CA ASN A 39 -10.48 6.30 4.16
C ASN A 39 -10.58 5.79 2.72
N ILE A 40 -9.43 5.51 2.09
CA ILE A 40 -9.39 4.94 0.73
C ILE A 40 -10.10 3.57 0.64
N LEU A 41 -10.23 2.87 1.78
CA LEU A 41 -10.88 1.57 1.90
C LEU A 41 -12.27 1.65 2.57
N SER A 42 -12.70 2.82 3.01
CA SER A 42 -13.93 2.96 3.84
C SER A 42 -15.21 2.64 3.07
N TRP A 43 -15.21 2.85 1.75
CA TRP A 43 -16.34 2.62 0.86
C TRP A 43 -16.51 1.16 0.42
N ILE A 44 -15.51 0.30 0.68
CA ILE A 44 -15.56 -1.11 0.30
C ILE A 44 -16.43 -1.87 1.32
N PRO A 45 -17.47 -2.59 0.86
CA PRO A 45 -18.38 -3.31 1.74
C PRO A 45 -17.80 -4.65 2.18
N PHE A 46 -16.79 -4.62 3.06
CA PHE A 46 -16.27 -5.84 3.67
C PHE A 46 -17.31 -6.48 4.59
N THR A 47 -17.38 -7.81 4.56
CA THR A 47 -18.27 -8.63 5.41
C THR A 47 -17.55 -9.24 6.60
N GLY A 48 -16.21 -9.21 6.60
CA GLY A 48 -15.35 -9.84 7.59
C GLY A 48 -14.94 -11.28 7.23
N GLU A 49 -15.35 -11.79 6.07
CA GLU A 49 -15.00 -13.14 5.61
C GLU A 49 -13.98 -13.16 4.46
N GLU A 50 -13.53 -11.99 4.00
CA GLU A 50 -12.66 -11.86 2.85
C GLU A 50 -11.21 -12.21 3.15
N ASN A 51 -10.57 -12.84 2.18
CA ASN A 51 -9.11 -12.93 2.09
C ASN A 51 -8.61 -11.79 1.20
N VAL A 52 -7.69 -10.99 1.72
CA VAL A 52 -7.15 -9.82 1.02
C VAL A 52 -5.66 -9.99 0.78
N LEU A 53 -5.21 -9.65 -0.43
CA LEU A 53 -3.79 -9.49 -0.76
C LEU A 53 -3.48 -8.00 -0.93
N GLU A 54 -2.59 -7.47 -0.12
CA GLU A 54 -2.06 -6.11 -0.24
C GLU A 54 -0.69 -6.16 -0.89
N ILE A 55 -0.57 -5.65 -2.13
CA ILE A 55 0.69 -5.59 -2.87
C ILE A 55 1.32 -4.23 -2.63
N GLY A 56 2.59 -4.22 -2.19
CA GLY A 56 3.32 -3.00 -1.83
C GLY A 56 2.79 -2.34 -0.57
N SER A 57 2.67 -3.11 0.51
CA SER A 57 2.08 -2.62 1.77
C SER A 57 2.87 -1.48 2.43
N GLY A 58 4.12 -1.26 2.01
CA GLY A 58 4.97 -0.23 2.56
C GLY A 58 5.09 -0.30 4.08
N CYS A 59 4.94 0.84 4.74
CA CYS A 59 4.94 0.94 6.20
C CYS A 59 3.59 0.60 6.85
N GLY A 60 2.66 0.00 6.10
CA GLY A 60 1.37 -0.44 6.62
C GLY A 60 0.34 0.68 6.81
N ALA A 61 0.34 1.71 5.94
CA ALA A 61 -0.56 2.85 6.08
C ALA A 61 -2.04 2.49 5.97
N VAL A 62 -2.38 1.43 5.23
CA VAL A 62 -3.75 0.94 5.06
C VAL A 62 -3.95 -0.49 5.57
N THR A 63 -2.87 -1.21 5.87
CA THR A 63 -2.88 -2.59 6.37
C THR A 63 -3.78 -2.75 7.60
N GLY A 64 -3.71 -1.80 8.55
CA GLY A 64 -4.53 -1.83 9.76
C GLY A 64 -6.03 -1.80 9.49
N ALA A 65 -6.47 -1.03 8.50
CA ALA A 65 -7.87 -0.99 8.08
C ALA A 65 -8.31 -2.32 7.45
N LEU A 66 -7.44 -2.95 6.67
CA LEU A 66 -7.69 -4.28 6.11
C LEU A 66 -7.82 -5.33 7.22
N CYS A 67 -6.88 -5.33 8.18
CA CYS A 67 -6.92 -6.27 9.31
C CYS A 67 -8.20 -6.15 10.15
N LYS A 68 -8.74 -4.93 10.33
CA LYS A 68 -9.99 -4.69 11.05
C LYS A 68 -11.23 -5.17 10.30
N LYS A 69 -11.16 -5.29 8.97
CA LYS A 69 -12.32 -5.49 8.10
C LYS A 69 -12.36 -6.87 7.44
N ALA A 70 -11.23 -7.52 7.25
CA ALA A 70 -11.10 -8.78 6.50
C ALA A 70 -10.81 -9.96 7.44
N LYS A 71 -11.11 -11.15 6.99
CA LYS A 71 -10.78 -12.40 7.70
C LYS A 71 -9.28 -12.67 7.72
N LYS A 72 -8.61 -12.43 6.61
CA LYS A 72 -7.18 -12.68 6.45
C LYS A 72 -6.56 -11.63 5.53
N VAL A 73 -5.41 -11.11 5.92
CA VAL A 73 -4.63 -10.16 5.14
C VAL A 73 -3.24 -10.73 4.87
N THR A 74 -2.88 -10.82 3.61
CA THR A 74 -1.52 -11.15 3.18
C THR A 74 -0.91 -9.93 2.52
N CYS A 75 0.21 -9.45 3.03
CA CYS A 75 0.96 -8.34 2.47
C CYS A 75 2.19 -8.84 1.71
N ILE A 76 2.54 -8.19 0.62
CA ILE A 76 3.83 -8.34 -0.06
C ILE A 76 4.52 -6.99 -0.04
N GLU A 77 5.77 -6.96 0.43
CA GLU A 77 6.58 -5.73 0.49
C GLU A 77 8.05 -6.05 0.18
N LEU A 78 8.65 -5.27 -0.70
CA LEU A 78 10.04 -5.45 -1.13
C LEU A 78 11.04 -5.06 -0.03
N SER A 79 10.78 -3.95 0.68
CA SER A 79 11.68 -3.39 1.67
C SER A 79 11.57 -4.13 3.00
N ARG A 80 12.71 -4.68 3.45
CA ARG A 80 12.81 -5.30 4.77
C ARG A 80 12.42 -4.32 5.90
N LYS A 81 12.89 -3.07 5.80
CA LYS A 81 12.63 -2.07 6.83
C LYS A 81 11.16 -1.66 6.88
N ARG A 82 10.53 -1.44 5.73
CA ARG A 82 9.08 -1.14 5.64
C ARG A 82 8.24 -2.30 6.14
N SER A 83 8.61 -3.53 5.79
CA SER A 83 7.96 -4.74 6.33
C SER A 83 8.05 -4.81 7.85
N GLN A 84 9.20 -4.45 8.44
CA GLN A 84 9.36 -4.38 9.91
C GLN A 84 8.49 -3.29 10.53
N ILE A 85 8.40 -2.11 9.91
CA ILE A 85 7.54 -1.03 10.39
C ILE A 85 6.08 -1.51 10.38
N ASN A 86 5.63 -2.09 9.27
CA ASN A 86 4.29 -2.65 9.15
C ASN A 86 4.01 -3.70 10.23
N ALA A 87 4.92 -4.67 10.42
CA ALA A 87 4.78 -5.69 11.44
C ALA A 87 4.69 -5.13 12.87
N TRP A 88 5.51 -4.14 13.21
CA TRP A 88 5.45 -3.50 14.52
C TRP A 88 4.19 -2.67 14.74
N ARG A 89 3.69 -2.01 13.71
CA ARG A 89 2.42 -1.28 13.74
C ARG A 89 1.25 -2.18 14.05
N HIS A 90 1.20 -3.33 13.39
CA HIS A 90 0.06 -4.24 13.42
C HIS A 90 0.36 -5.53 14.19
N ARG A 91 1.30 -5.44 15.17
CA ARG A 91 1.73 -6.59 16.00
C ARG A 91 0.62 -7.26 16.81
N ASP A 92 -0.51 -6.58 16.94
CA ASP A 92 -1.68 -7.10 17.66
C ASP A 92 -2.73 -7.70 16.69
N CYS A 93 -2.46 -7.71 15.37
CA CYS A 93 -3.32 -8.34 14.35
C CYS A 93 -2.92 -9.81 14.17
N ASP A 94 -3.78 -10.72 14.52
CA ASP A 94 -3.58 -12.17 14.41
C ASP A 94 -3.89 -12.71 13.00
N ASN A 95 -4.57 -11.92 12.18
CA ASN A 95 -4.97 -12.25 10.81
C ASN A 95 -4.01 -11.70 9.73
N LEU A 96 -2.86 -11.15 10.11
CA LEU A 96 -1.88 -10.53 9.20
C LEU A 96 -0.70 -11.47 8.91
N LYS A 97 -0.39 -11.61 7.62
CA LYS A 97 0.83 -12.26 7.13
C LYS A 97 1.60 -11.30 6.22
N ILE A 98 2.88 -11.08 6.49
CA ILE A 98 3.74 -10.22 5.66
C ILE A 98 4.79 -11.09 4.96
N LEU A 99 4.81 -11.05 3.64
CA LEU A 99 5.80 -11.72 2.78
C LEU A 99 6.76 -10.66 2.25
N MET A 100 8.03 -10.79 2.62
CA MET A 100 9.07 -9.85 2.21
C MET A 100 9.79 -10.36 0.97
N GLY A 101 9.81 -9.55 -0.08
CA GLY A 101 10.54 -9.84 -1.32
C GLY A 101 9.88 -9.22 -2.56
N ASN A 102 10.47 -9.52 -3.71
CA ASN A 102 9.94 -9.06 -4.99
C ASN A 102 8.61 -9.74 -5.30
N PHE A 103 7.61 -8.97 -5.72
CA PHE A 103 6.28 -9.47 -6.07
C PHE A 103 6.33 -10.58 -7.12
N GLN A 104 7.13 -10.43 -8.19
CA GLN A 104 7.24 -11.44 -9.25
C GLN A 104 7.77 -12.80 -8.77
N GLU A 105 8.55 -12.83 -7.70
CA GLU A 105 9.05 -14.08 -7.12
C GLU A 105 8.05 -14.66 -6.11
N ILE A 106 7.47 -13.81 -5.28
CA ILE A 106 6.53 -14.23 -4.25
C ILE A 106 5.23 -14.74 -4.87
N GLU A 107 4.71 -14.07 -5.91
CA GLU A 107 3.44 -14.43 -6.55
C GLU A 107 3.43 -15.88 -7.04
N LYS A 108 4.58 -16.40 -7.50
CA LYS A 108 4.73 -17.80 -7.95
C LYS A 108 4.53 -18.82 -6.82
N THR A 109 4.69 -18.38 -5.58
CA THR A 109 4.54 -19.23 -4.39
C THR A 109 3.14 -19.13 -3.76
N LEU A 110 2.32 -18.17 -4.21
CA LEU A 110 0.97 -17.99 -3.71
C LEU A 110 0.04 -19.10 -4.25
N THR A 111 -0.50 -19.86 -3.34
CA THR A 111 -1.50 -20.92 -3.66
C THR A 111 -2.92 -20.48 -3.37
N GLU A 112 -3.08 -19.42 -2.60
CA GLU A 112 -4.38 -18.90 -2.18
C GLU A 112 -4.98 -17.99 -3.26
N LYS A 113 -6.32 -17.88 -3.23
CA LYS A 113 -7.10 -16.93 -4.02
C LYS A 113 -7.72 -15.89 -3.09
N TYR A 114 -7.86 -14.68 -3.59
CA TYR A 114 -8.25 -13.51 -2.81
C TYR A 114 -9.58 -12.94 -3.30
N ASP A 115 -10.36 -12.42 -2.35
CA ASP A 115 -11.60 -11.68 -2.63
C ASP A 115 -11.28 -10.26 -3.08
N TYR A 116 -10.25 -9.68 -2.48
CA TYR A 116 -9.72 -8.37 -2.89
C TYR A 116 -8.20 -8.43 -3.02
N ILE A 117 -7.70 -7.74 -4.05
CA ILE A 117 -6.26 -7.44 -4.20
C ILE A 117 -6.12 -5.94 -4.27
N THR A 118 -5.33 -5.36 -3.38
CA THR A 118 -5.13 -3.90 -3.31
C THR A 118 -3.76 -3.51 -3.85
N LEU A 119 -3.73 -2.46 -4.69
CA LEU A 119 -2.53 -1.78 -5.19
C LEU A 119 -2.72 -0.28 -4.97
N ILE A 120 -2.21 0.22 -3.87
CA ILE A 120 -2.40 1.61 -3.45
C ILE A 120 -1.05 2.32 -3.45
N GLY A 121 -0.81 3.18 -4.46
CA GLY A 121 0.48 3.84 -4.67
C GLY A 121 1.60 2.86 -5.02
N VAL A 122 1.33 1.93 -5.93
CA VAL A 122 2.26 0.85 -6.33
C VAL A 122 2.24 0.60 -7.83
N PHE A 123 1.09 0.73 -8.46
CA PHE A 123 0.92 0.35 -9.85
C PHE A 123 1.76 1.22 -10.80
N GLU A 124 2.04 2.46 -10.44
CA GLU A 124 2.92 3.40 -11.13
C GLU A 124 4.34 2.87 -11.33
N TYR A 125 4.78 1.99 -10.44
CA TYR A 125 6.10 1.35 -10.53
C TYR A 125 6.11 0.06 -11.36
N GLY A 126 5.05 -0.21 -12.11
CA GLY A 126 4.90 -1.44 -12.90
C GLY A 126 6.07 -1.74 -13.82
N GLU A 127 6.64 -0.73 -14.49
CA GLU A 127 7.81 -0.89 -15.36
C GLU A 127 9.07 -1.35 -14.60
N ALA A 128 9.24 -0.90 -13.36
CA ALA A 128 10.38 -1.31 -12.55
C ALA A 128 10.25 -2.75 -12.02
N TYR A 129 9.04 -3.25 -11.88
CA TYR A 129 8.77 -4.57 -11.30
C TYR A 129 8.45 -5.64 -12.33
N ILE A 130 7.90 -5.28 -13.50
CA ILE A 130 7.49 -6.22 -14.53
C ILE A 130 8.34 -6.01 -15.78
N GLN A 131 9.27 -6.92 -16.04
CA GLN A 131 10.13 -6.90 -17.20
C GLN A 131 9.40 -7.47 -18.43
N SER A 132 8.64 -6.64 -19.13
CA SER A 132 7.94 -7.00 -20.36
C SER A 132 7.73 -5.78 -21.27
N GLU A 133 7.28 -6.00 -22.50
CA GLU A 133 6.92 -4.92 -23.44
C GLU A 133 5.62 -4.21 -23.02
N THR A 134 4.78 -4.86 -22.20
CA THR A 134 3.50 -4.31 -21.73
C THR A 134 3.36 -4.48 -20.20
N PRO A 135 4.26 -3.85 -19.41
CA PRO A 135 4.42 -4.16 -17.99
C PRO A 135 3.13 -3.97 -17.18
N TYR A 136 2.38 -2.92 -17.42
CA TYR A 136 1.13 -2.66 -16.69
C TYR A 136 0.04 -3.69 -17.00
N VAL A 137 -0.09 -4.06 -18.28
CA VAL A 137 -1.06 -5.08 -18.72
C VAL A 137 -0.69 -6.43 -18.14
N ASP A 138 0.59 -6.79 -18.18
CA ASP A 138 1.05 -8.07 -17.67
C ASP A 138 0.99 -8.13 -16.14
N PHE A 139 1.24 -7.01 -15.46
CA PHE A 139 1.01 -6.91 -14.02
C PHE A 139 -0.43 -7.23 -13.65
N LEU A 140 -1.40 -6.61 -14.33
CA LEU A 140 -2.83 -6.89 -14.10
C LEU A 140 -3.19 -8.34 -14.43
N LYS A 141 -2.65 -8.92 -15.49
CA LYS A 141 -2.85 -10.36 -15.81
C LYS A 141 -2.30 -11.27 -14.72
N ILE A 142 -1.11 -10.97 -14.19
CA ILE A 142 -0.52 -11.74 -13.09
C ILE A 142 -1.43 -11.67 -11.86
N ILE A 143 -1.84 -10.48 -11.46
CA ILE A 143 -2.69 -10.27 -10.30
C ILE A 143 -4.04 -10.97 -10.45
N SER A 144 -4.65 -10.87 -11.64
CA SER A 144 -5.96 -11.50 -11.91
C SER A 144 -5.95 -13.00 -11.70
N ARG A 145 -4.80 -13.66 -11.88
CA ARG A 145 -4.67 -15.11 -11.62
C ARG A 145 -4.84 -15.47 -10.15
N HIS A 146 -4.64 -14.51 -9.25
CA HIS A 146 -4.76 -14.70 -7.79
C HIS A 146 -6.15 -14.31 -7.26
N LEU A 147 -7.05 -13.78 -8.10
CA LEU A 147 -8.43 -13.49 -7.69
C LEU A 147 -9.28 -14.75 -7.63
N LYS A 148 -10.25 -14.77 -6.73
CA LYS A 148 -11.43 -15.64 -6.80
C LYS A 148 -12.32 -15.22 -7.99
N PRO A 149 -13.29 -16.08 -8.42
CA PRO A 149 -14.14 -15.76 -9.58
C PRO A 149 -14.82 -14.38 -9.51
N ASP A 150 -15.30 -13.97 -8.33
CA ASP A 150 -15.94 -12.67 -8.11
C ASP A 150 -15.03 -11.64 -7.41
N GLY A 151 -13.73 -11.95 -7.35
CA GLY A 151 -12.73 -11.12 -6.70
C GLY A 151 -12.52 -9.79 -7.43
N LYS A 152 -12.07 -8.78 -6.70
CA LYS A 152 -11.91 -7.41 -7.20
C LYS A 152 -10.50 -6.88 -6.94
N ILE A 153 -10.02 -6.07 -7.87
CA ILE A 153 -8.80 -5.28 -7.71
C ILE A 153 -9.21 -3.89 -7.23
N VAL A 154 -8.57 -3.43 -6.17
CA VAL A 154 -8.68 -2.05 -5.67
C VAL A 154 -7.40 -1.32 -6.03
N LEU A 155 -7.49 -0.47 -7.03
CA LEU A 155 -6.37 0.29 -7.57
C LEU A 155 -6.48 1.77 -7.17
N ALA A 156 -5.42 2.32 -6.60
CA ALA A 156 -5.27 3.74 -6.38
C ALA A 156 -3.90 4.20 -6.83
N ILE A 157 -3.89 5.18 -7.72
CA ILE A 157 -2.70 5.74 -8.37
C ILE A 157 -2.92 7.24 -8.57
N GLU A 158 -1.84 8.02 -8.65
CA GLU A 158 -1.93 9.43 -8.99
C GLU A 158 -2.59 9.60 -10.37
N ASN A 159 -3.47 10.60 -10.44
CA ASN A 159 -4.09 10.96 -11.68
C ASN A 159 -3.28 12.06 -12.35
N ARG A 160 -2.81 11.82 -13.58
CA ARG A 160 -2.09 12.79 -14.42
C ARG A 160 -2.80 14.15 -14.49
N LEU A 161 -4.13 14.15 -14.56
CA LEU A 161 -4.96 15.36 -14.57
C LEU A 161 -5.52 15.72 -13.19
N GLY A 162 -4.82 15.31 -12.12
CA GLY A 162 -5.23 15.57 -10.73
C GLY A 162 -5.34 17.08 -10.47
N LEU A 163 -6.39 17.47 -9.75
CA LEU A 163 -6.66 18.89 -9.44
C LEU A 163 -5.49 19.57 -8.72
N LYS A 164 -4.72 18.85 -7.92
CA LYS A 164 -3.54 19.39 -7.22
C LYS A 164 -2.49 19.95 -8.19
N TYR A 165 -2.27 19.30 -9.33
CA TYR A 165 -1.31 19.75 -10.34
C TYR A 165 -1.78 21.02 -11.04
N TRP A 166 -3.08 21.10 -11.35
CA TRP A 166 -3.68 22.33 -11.87
C TRP A 166 -3.65 23.50 -10.88
N ALA A 167 -3.66 23.19 -9.60
CA ALA A 167 -3.51 24.17 -8.52
C ALA A 167 -2.06 24.60 -8.27
N GLY A 168 -1.10 24.12 -9.07
CA GLY A 168 0.31 24.50 -8.97
C GLY A 168 1.14 23.66 -7.99
N CYS A 169 0.67 22.48 -7.59
CA CYS A 169 1.52 21.53 -6.86
C CYS A 169 2.51 20.87 -7.81
N THR A 170 3.72 20.63 -7.33
CA THR A 170 4.74 19.86 -8.06
C THR A 170 4.33 18.40 -8.19
N GLU A 171 4.87 17.73 -9.20
CA GLU A 171 4.73 16.29 -9.36
C GLU A 171 5.47 15.57 -8.22
N ASP A 172 4.88 14.48 -7.69
CA ASP A 172 5.32 13.84 -6.45
C ASP A 172 6.65 13.10 -6.57
N HIS A 173 7.02 12.64 -7.76
CA HIS A 173 8.24 11.85 -8.00
C HIS A 173 9.41 12.70 -8.47
N PHE A 174 9.17 13.65 -9.37
CA PHE A 174 10.19 14.50 -9.98
C PHE A 174 10.31 15.88 -9.33
N GLY A 175 9.28 16.33 -8.64
CA GLY A 175 9.25 17.61 -7.96
C GLY A 175 9.16 18.83 -8.89
N THR A 176 8.86 18.62 -10.17
CA THR A 176 8.69 19.67 -11.18
C THR A 176 7.23 20.02 -11.39
N LEU A 177 6.94 21.25 -11.88
CA LEU A 177 5.59 21.68 -12.19
C LEU A 177 5.17 21.09 -13.53
N PHE A 178 3.94 20.60 -13.62
CA PHE A 178 3.27 20.15 -14.85
C PHE A 178 3.92 18.97 -15.59
N GLU A 179 4.95 18.34 -15.04
CA GLU A 179 5.67 17.21 -15.65
C GLU A 179 4.70 16.16 -16.19
N GLY A 180 3.81 15.66 -15.36
CA GLY A 180 2.82 14.67 -15.78
C GLY A 180 1.80 15.13 -16.80
N LEU A 181 1.60 16.45 -16.98
CA LEU A 181 0.67 17.01 -17.98
C LEU A 181 1.32 17.12 -19.34
N GLU A 182 2.59 17.49 -19.41
CA GLU A 182 3.34 17.64 -20.66
C GLU A 182 3.76 16.30 -21.26
N GLY A 183 3.83 15.29 -20.43
CA GLY A 183 4.30 13.95 -20.80
C GLY A 183 5.82 13.78 -20.58
N TYR A 184 6.23 12.60 -20.19
CA TYR A 184 7.63 12.17 -20.10
C TYR A 184 7.89 11.06 -21.07
#